data_0e25893e2114261080420fdcf48fd758
#
_entry.id   0e25893e2114261080420fdcf48fd758
#
_cell.length_a   1.000
_cell.length_b   1.000
_cell.length_c   1.000
_cell.angle_alpha   90.00
_cell.angle_beta   90.00
_cell.angle_gamma   90.00
#
_symmetry.space_group_name_H-M   'P 1'
#
loop_
_entity.id
_entity.type
_entity.pdbx_description
1 polymer ?
#
loop_
_entity_poly.entity_id
_entity_poly.type
_entity_poly.pdbx_seq_one_letter_code
_entity_poly.pdbx_strand_id
1 'polypeptide(L)'
;MRFDVIIVVSLLCLGCMMQPKPEASLYQRIGGLPMLTRISNQTLDIVSKDPKTSRSFDGVKMKTLKESLTNFLCVKTGGDCVYEGETMQKSHADLHITTAEFEWMVDVLRERLDVNGVGTREKNELLKILAPMKRDVVTN
;
A
#
# COMPACT_ATOMS: atom_id res chain seq x y z
N MET A 1 -39.02 69.79 -8.71
CA MET A 1 -39.04 68.47 -8.09
C MET A 1 -37.99 67.60 -8.78
N ARG A 2 -36.82 67.38 -8.14
CA ARG A 2 -35.72 66.56 -8.65
C ARG A 2 -35.80 65.26 -7.91
N PHE A 3 -36.01 64.14 -8.61
CA PHE A 3 -35.94 62.77 -8.06
C PHE A 3 -34.54 62.27 -8.29
N ASP A 4 -33.78 62.23 -7.24
CA ASP A 4 -32.46 61.56 -7.23
C ASP A 4 -32.65 60.03 -7.13
N VAL A 5 -32.33 59.38 -8.24
CA VAL A 5 -32.34 57.90 -8.29
C VAL A 5 -31.02 57.39 -7.71
N ILE A 6 -31.07 56.86 -6.49
CA ILE A 6 -29.93 56.18 -5.86
C ILE A 6 -29.84 54.79 -6.45
N ILE A 7 -28.85 54.56 -7.32
CA ILE A 7 -28.48 53.22 -7.82
C ILE A 7 -27.64 52.52 -6.74
N VAL A 8 -28.26 51.59 -6.02
CA VAL A 8 -27.54 50.69 -5.11
C VAL A 8 -26.93 49.58 -5.97
N VAL A 9 -25.61 49.70 -6.23
CA VAL A 9 -24.85 48.64 -6.86
C VAL A 9 -24.53 47.60 -5.81
N SER A 10 -25.29 46.50 -5.81
CA SER A 10 -25.05 45.33 -4.95
C SER A 10 -23.86 44.52 -5.49
N LEU A 11 -22.70 44.65 -4.87
CA LEU A 11 -21.50 43.90 -5.20
C LEU A 11 -21.65 42.45 -4.65
N LEU A 12 -22.11 41.53 -5.50
CA LEU A 12 -22.13 40.12 -5.24
C LEU A 12 -20.68 39.60 -5.26
N CYS A 13 -20.06 39.53 -4.10
CA CYS A 13 -18.82 38.78 -3.91
C CYS A 13 -19.09 37.27 -4.08
N LEU A 14 -18.87 36.75 -5.29
CA LEU A 14 -18.73 35.28 -5.49
C LEU A 14 -17.45 34.83 -4.81
N GLY A 15 -17.55 34.46 -3.55
CA GLY A 15 -16.51 33.71 -2.86
C GLY A 15 -16.38 32.33 -3.52
N CYS A 16 -15.36 32.14 -4.35
CA CYS A 16 -14.93 30.82 -4.74
C CYS A 16 -14.50 30.07 -3.46
N MET A 17 -15.41 29.28 -2.90
CA MET A 17 -15.04 28.25 -1.91
C MET A 17 -14.16 27.24 -2.64
N MET A 18 -12.84 27.38 -2.53
CA MET A 18 -11.91 26.33 -2.89
C MET A 18 -12.16 25.16 -1.94
N GLN A 19 -12.95 24.19 -2.37
CA GLN A 19 -13.07 22.92 -1.67
C GLN A 19 -11.70 22.24 -1.73
N PRO A 20 -11.11 21.82 -0.59
CA PRO A 20 -9.86 21.08 -0.61
C PRO A 20 -10.08 19.81 -1.44
N LYS A 21 -9.28 19.66 -2.52
CA LYS A 21 -9.28 18.42 -3.31
C LYS A 21 -8.94 17.26 -2.39
N PRO A 22 -9.72 16.16 -2.39
CA PRO A 22 -9.43 15.00 -1.58
C PRO A 22 -7.97 14.56 -1.82
N GLU A 23 -7.21 14.37 -0.75
CA GLU A 23 -5.83 13.88 -0.88
C GLU A 23 -5.85 12.49 -1.54
N ALA A 24 -4.96 12.28 -2.52
CA ALA A 24 -4.85 11.00 -3.21
C ALA A 24 -4.51 9.88 -2.22
N SER A 25 -5.16 8.72 -2.35
CA SER A 25 -4.88 7.56 -1.50
C SER A 25 -3.42 7.12 -1.63
N LEU A 26 -2.90 6.41 -0.63
CA LEU A 26 -1.55 5.85 -0.72
C LEU A 26 -1.39 4.96 -1.95
N TYR A 27 -2.43 4.19 -2.29
CA TYR A 27 -2.50 3.39 -3.52
C TYR A 27 -2.19 4.23 -4.78
N GLN A 28 -2.85 5.39 -4.91
CA GLN A 28 -2.65 6.27 -6.06
C GLN A 28 -1.24 6.88 -6.05
N ARG A 29 -0.76 7.30 -4.88
CA ARG A 29 0.57 7.92 -4.75
C ARG A 29 1.73 6.95 -5.00
N ILE A 30 1.56 5.66 -4.68
CA ILE A 30 2.54 4.61 -4.99
C ILE A 30 2.59 4.31 -6.49
N GLY A 31 1.51 4.54 -7.24
CA GLY A 31 1.43 4.26 -8.67
C GLY A 31 0.40 3.18 -9.05
N GLY A 32 -0.51 2.88 -8.14
CA GLY A 32 -1.65 2.00 -8.37
C GLY A 32 -1.30 0.52 -8.56
N LEU A 33 -2.25 -0.24 -9.11
CA LEU A 33 -2.13 -1.68 -9.27
C LEU A 33 -0.89 -2.11 -10.08
N PRO A 34 -0.51 -1.45 -11.19
CA PRO A 34 0.68 -1.86 -11.95
C PRO A 34 1.97 -1.80 -11.12
N MET A 35 2.12 -0.77 -10.29
CA MET A 35 3.28 -0.63 -9.42
C MET A 35 3.27 -1.66 -8.29
N LEU A 36 2.13 -1.85 -7.62
CA LEU A 36 2.00 -2.86 -6.57
C LEU A 36 2.25 -4.28 -7.10
N THR A 37 1.75 -4.61 -8.30
CA THR A 37 2.01 -5.90 -8.97
C THR A 37 3.51 -6.10 -9.20
N ARG A 38 4.20 -5.09 -9.70
CA ARG A 38 5.64 -5.15 -9.95
C ARG A 38 6.43 -5.37 -8.66
N ILE A 39 6.12 -4.60 -7.62
CA ILE A 39 6.79 -4.69 -6.32
C ILE A 39 6.54 -6.05 -5.67
N SER A 40 5.29 -6.52 -5.64
CA SER A 40 4.92 -7.83 -5.08
C SER A 40 5.65 -8.96 -5.80
N ASN A 41 5.66 -8.95 -7.13
CA ASN A 41 6.33 -9.97 -7.93
C ASN A 41 7.82 -10.00 -7.69
N GLN A 42 8.49 -8.85 -7.74
CA GLN A 42 9.93 -8.75 -7.51
C GLN A 42 10.31 -9.17 -6.08
N THR A 43 9.54 -8.75 -5.08
CA THR A 43 9.78 -9.14 -3.69
C THR A 43 9.69 -10.64 -3.53
N LEU A 44 8.60 -11.26 -3.98
CA LEU A 44 8.39 -12.71 -3.87
C LEU A 44 9.38 -13.52 -4.71
N ASP A 45 9.80 -13.03 -5.87
CA ASP A 45 10.82 -13.70 -6.70
C ASP A 45 12.20 -13.76 -6.01
N ILE A 46 12.52 -12.78 -5.19
CA ILE A 46 13.75 -12.74 -4.41
C ILE A 46 13.63 -13.65 -3.19
N VAL A 47 12.64 -13.40 -2.32
CA VAL A 47 12.54 -14.10 -1.03
C VAL A 47 12.26 -15.60 -1.18
N SER A 48 11.55 -16.01 -2.23
CA SER A 48 11.26 -17.42 -2.48
C SER A 48 12.49 -18.24 -2.94
N LYS A 49 13.54 -17.57 -3.40
CA LYS A 49 14.79 -18.20 -3.86
C LYS A 49 15.95 -17.99 -2.91
N ASP A 50 15.81 -17.07 -1.95
CA ASP A 50 16.87 -16.79 -0.97
C ASP A 50 16.97 -17.91 0.06
N PRO A 51 18.17 -18.45 0.31
CA PRO A 51 18.35 -19.52 1.32
C PRO A 51 17.84 -19.18 2.73
N LYS A 52 17.71 -17.87 3.05
CA LYS A 52 17.20 -17.42 4.36
C LYS A 52 15.70 -17.66 4.53
N THR A 53 14.95 -17.69 3.42
CA THR A 53 13.48 -17.66 3.45
C THR A 53 12.81 -18.70 2.56
N SER A 54 13.54 -19.31 1.62
CA SER A 54 12.98 -20.21 0.60
C SER A 54 12.15 -21.36 1.16
N ARG A 55 12.52 -21.91 2.34
CA ARG A 55 11.78 -23.00 2.99
C ARG A 55 10.30 -22.68 3.22
N SER A 56 9.99 -21.42 3.47
CA SER A 56 8.62 -20.95 3.73
C SER A 56 7.74 -20.91 2.48
N PHE A 57 8.34 -21.12 1.31
CA PHE A 57 7.65 -21.15 0.03
C PHE A 57 7.59 -22.54 -0.60
N ASP A 58 8.02 -23.57 0.10
CA ASP A 58 7.97 -24.95 -0.40
C ASP A 58 6.52 -25.37 -0.65
N GLY A 59 6.25 -25.87 -1.87
CA GLY A 59 4.91 -26.28 -2.28
C GLY A 59 3.92 -25.14 -2.57
N VAL A 60 4.34 -23.89 -2.42
CA VAL A 60 3.47 -22.72 -2.65
C VAL A 60 3.28 -22.45 -4.15
N LYS A 61 2.03 -22.26 -4.58
CA LYS A 61 1.70 -21.80 -5.93
C LYS A 61 2.04 -20.32 -6.08
N MET A 62 3.27 -20.03 -6.50
CA MET A 62 3.82 -18.66 -6.54
C MET A 62 2.97 -17.67 -7.35
N LYS A 63 2.32 -18.11 -8.45
CA LYS A 63 1.42 -17.23 -9.21
C LYS A 63 0.28 -16.74 -8.34
N THR A 64 -0.39 -17.65 -7.65
CA THR A 64 -1.51 -17.31 -6.75
C THR A 64 -1.06 -16.42 -5.59
N LEU A 65 0.11 -16.71 -5.00
CA LEU A 65 0.66 -15.91 -3.91
C LEU A 65 0.97 -14.47 -4.36
N LYS A 66 1.54 -14.30 -5.56
CA LYS A 66 1.83 -12.98 -6.14
C LYS A 66 0.56 -12.15 -6.34
N GLU A 67 -0.49 -12.77 -6.89
CA GLU A 67 -1.79 -12.13 -7.06
C GLU A 67 -2.41 -11.77 -5.70
N SER A 68 -2.35 -12.68 -4.74
CA SER A 68 -2.86 -12.48 -3.38
C SER A 68 -2.13 -11.32 -2.67
N LEU A 69 -0.79 -11.29 -2.70
CA LEU A 69 -0.01 -10.21 -2.09
C LEU A 69 -0.32 -8.86 -2.76
N THR A 70 -0.44 -8.84 -4.09
CA THR A 70 -0.80 -7.62 -4.83
C THR A 70 -2.14 -7.07 -4.37
N ASN A 71 -3.18 -7.93 -4.30
CA ASN A 71 -4.52 -7.53 -3.87
C ASN A 71 -4.53 -7.09 -2.40
N PHE A 72 -3.78 -7.79 -1.55
CA PHE A 72 -3.61 -7.42 -0.15
C PHE A 72 -3.02 -6.00 -0.02
N LEU A 73 -1.91 -5.71 -0.69
CA LEU A 73 -1.29 -4.39 -0.66
C LEU A 73 -2.20 -3.32 -1.26
N CYS A 74 -2.94 -3.65 -2.32
CA CYS A 74 -3.92 -2.75 -2.93
C CYS A 74 -4.98 -2.32 -1.91
N VAL A 75 -5.62 -3.27 -1.23
CA VAL A 75 -6.63 -2.98 -0.19
C VAL A 75 -6.02 -2.18 0.96
N LYS A 76 -4.83 -2.56 1.43
CA LYS A 76 -4.15 -1.88 2.55
C LYS A 76 -3.75 -0.44 2.25
N THR A 77 -3.59 -0.10 0.99
CA THR A 77 -3.22 1.25 0.55
C THR A 77 -4.40 2.09 0.05
N GLY A 78 -5.62 1.56 0.12
CA GLY A 78 -6.85 2.28 -0.25
C GLY A 78 -7.20 2.18 -1.74
N GLY A 79 -6.85 1.06 -2.40
CA GLY A 79 -7.33 0.72 -3.74
C GLY A 79 -8.62 -0.12 -3.69
N ASP A 80 -9.31 -0.21 -4.82
CA ASP A 80 -10.62 -0.89 -4.97
C ASP A 80 -10.50 -2.40 -5.26
N CYS A 81 -9.38 -3.03 -4.88
CA CYS A 81 -9.18 -4.46 -5.06
C CYS A 81 -9.97 -5.28 -4.03
N VAL A 82 -10.18 -6.56 -4.33
CA VAL A 82 -10.75 -7.54 -3.41
C VAL A 82 -9.64 -8.48 -2.96
N TYR A 83 -9.44 -8.60 -1.65
CA TYR A 83 -8.54 -9.59 -1.06
C TYR A 83 -9.36 -10.74 -0.50
N GLU A 84 -9.28 -11.89 -1.14
CA GLU A 84 -9.98 -13.13 -0.76
C GLU A 84 -9.11 -14.11 0.03
N GLY A 85 -7.88 -13.68 0.39
CA GLY A 85 -6.95 -14.50 1.16
C GLY A 85 -7.30 -14.58 2.64
N GLU A 86 -6.68 -15.53 3.32
CA GLU A 86 -6.79 -15.70 4.77
C GLU A 86 -6.13 -14.54 5.55
N THR A 87 -6.44 -14.45 6.84
CA THR A 87 -5.72 -13.53 7.74
C THR A 87 -4.22 -13.87 7.79
N MET A 88 -3.38 -12.88 8.11
CA MET A 88 -1.93 -13.11 8.28
C MET A 88 -1.65 -14.23 9.28
N GLN A 89 -2.36 -14.25 10.40
CA GLN A 89 -2.20 -15.29 11.42
C GLN A 89 -2.50 -16.69 10.87
N LYS A 90 -3.62 -16.87 10.14
CA LYS A 90 -4.00 -18.18 9.60
C LYS A 90 -3.06 -18.66 8.49
N SER A 91 -2.73 -17.74 7.57
CA SER A 91 -1.87 -18.07 6.42
C SER A 91 -0.42 -18.41 6.81
N HIS A 92 0.03 -18.01 8.00
CA HIS A 92 1.39 -18.22 8.48
C HIS A 92 1.50 -19.15 9.70
N ALA A 93 0.38 -19.66 10.23
CA ALA A 93 0.33 -20.40 11.49
C ALA A 93 1.33 -21.58 11.57
N ASP A 94 1.45 -22.35 10.50
CA ASP A 94 2.26 -23.58 10.47
C ASP A 94 3.65 -23.37 9.79
N LEU A 95 3.97 -22.13 9.41
CA LEU A 95 5.23 -21.85 8.70
C LEU A 95 6.42 -21.62 9.63
N HIS A 96 6.18 -21.43 10.92
CA HIS A 96 7.21 -21.16 11.92
C HIS A 96 8.18 -20.05 11.50
N ILE A 97 7.62 -18.95 11.00
CA ILE A 97 8.39 -17.79 10.54
C ILE A 97 9.13 -17.17 11.72
N THR A 98 10.44 -17.03 11.57
CA THR A 98 11.30 -16.37 12.55
C THR A 98 11.30 -14.85 12.36
N THR A 99 11.70 -14.12 13.39
CA THR A 99 11.92 -12.67 13.29
C THR A 99 12.90 -12.31 12.16
N ALA A 100 13.98 -13.09 11.98
CA ALA A 100 14.98 -12.83 10.95
C ALA A 100 14.42 -13.00 9.52
N GLU A 101 13.58 -14.02 9.29
CA GLU A 101 12.93 -14.22 7.99
C GLU A 101 11.93 -13.09 7.68
N PHE A 102 11.16 -12.67 8.68
CA PHE A 102 10.24 -11.55 8.53
C PHE A 102 10.99 -10.25 8.21
N GLU A 103 12.04 -9.94 8.93
CA GLU A 103 12.85 -8.73 8.71
C GLU A 103 13.52 -8.75 7.35
N TRP A 104 14.01 -9.90 6.90
CA TRP A 104 14.56 -10.04 5.54
C TRP A 104 13.52 -9.76 4.47
N MET A 105 12.31 -10.29 4.62
CA MET A 105 11.19 -9.98 3.70
C MET A 105 10.90 -8.47 3.65
N VAL A 106 10.89 -7.81 4.80
CA VAL A 106 10.66 -6.35 4.90
C VAL A 106 11.80 -5.57 4.23
N ASP A 107 13.05 -6.01 4.40
CA ASP A 107 14.21 -5.35 3.78
C ASP A 107 14.17 -5.47 2.25
N VAL A 108 13.83 -6.64 1.73
CA VAL A 108 13.64 -6.84 0.28
C VAL A 108 12.49 -5.98 -0.24
N LEU A 109 11.35 -5.93 0.47
CA LEU A 109 10.23 -5.07 0.09
C LEU A 109 10.64 -3.58 0.04
N ARG A 110 11.37 -3.13 1.06
CA ARG A 110 11.89 -1.75 1.14
C ARG A 110 12.78 -1.42 -0.04
N GLU A 111 13.71 -2.33 -0.36
CA GLU A 111 14.60 -2.17 -1.51
C GLU A 111 13.82 -2.14 -2.83
N ARG A 112 12.80 -3.00 -3.01
CA ARG A 112 12.00 -3.01 -4.24
C ARG A 112 11.18 -1.73 -4.39
N LEU A 113 10.68 -1.16 -3.29
CA LEU A 113 10.03 0.15 -3.31
C LEU A 113 11.00 1.24 -3.80
N ASP A 114 12.23 1.26 -3.28
CA ASP A 114 13.26 2.23 -3.67
C ASP A 114 13.67 2.09 -5.13
N VAL A 115 13.96 0.88 -5.58
CA VAL A 115 14.37 0.60 -6.98
C VAL A 115 13.28 0.95 -8.00
N ASN A 116 12.01 0.83 -7.60
CA ASN A 116 10.89 1.22 -8.45
C ASN A 116 10.50 2.71 -8.33
N GLY A 117 11.28 3.50 -7.60
CA GLY A 117 11.10 4.96 -7.52
C GLY A 117 9.94 5.41 -6.64
N VAL A 118 9.46 4.56 -5.72
CA VAL A 118 8.45 4.94 -4.74
C VAL A 118 9.06 5.94 -3.75
N GLY A 119 8.37 7.08 -3.54
CA GLY A 119 8.84 8.13 -2.66
C GLY A 119 9.06 7.65 -1.23
N THR A 120 9.99 8.27 -0.52
CA THR A 120 10.30 7.92 0.88
C THR A 120 9.08 8.06 1.80
N ARG A 121 8.22 9.05 1.57
CA ARG A 121 6.98 9.26 2.33
C ARG A 121 6.03 8.06 2.15
N GLU A 122 5.76 7.68 0.92
CA GLU A 122 4.85 6.58 0.55
C GLU A 122 5.40 5.23 1.04
N LYS A 123 6.70 5.01 0.89
CA LYS A 123 7.39 3.82 1.43
C LYS A 123 7.20 3.70 2.93
N ASN A 124 7.49 4.77 3.67
CA ASN A 124 7.37 4.77 5.14
C ASN A 124 5.91 4.60 5.59
N GLU A 125 4.96 5.20 4.89
CA GLU A 125 3.53 5.04 5.15
C GLU A 125 3.08 3.59 4.95
N LEU A 126 3.49 2.93 3.85
CA LEU A 126 3.22 1.52 3.61
C LEU A 126 3.83 0.64 4.70
N LEU A 127 5.10 0.82 5.02
CA LEU A 127 5.78 0.03 6.05
C LEU A 127 5.12 0.20 7.43
N LYS A 128 4.63 1.39 7.75
CA LYS A 128 3.87 1.64 8.99
C LYS A 128 2.54 0.87 9.01
N ILE A 129 1.85 0.76 7.88
CA ILE A 129 0.61 -0.04 7.77
C ILE A 129 0.90 -1.54 7.98
N LEU A 130 2.04 -2.02 7.48
CA LEU A 130 2.40 -3.44 7.54
C LEU A 130 3.06 -3.86 8.88
N ALA A 131 3.70 -2.94 9.59
CA ALA A 131 4.46 -3.24 10.81
C ALA A 131 3.68 -4.01 11.90
N PRO A 132 2.39 -3.74 12.17
CA PRO A 132 1.63 -4.51 13.16
C PRO A 132 1.47 -6.00 12.83
N MET A 133 1.62 -6.38 11.56
CA MET A 133 1.45 -7.77 11.12
C MET A 133 2.60 -8.68 11.55
N LYS A 134 3.72 -8.12 11.98
CA LYS A 134 4.86 -8.92 12.51
C LYS A 134 4.39 -9.91 13.58
N ARG A 135 3.52 -9.48 14.50
CA ARG A 135 3.00 -10.34 15.58
C ARG A 135 2.09 -11.49 15.09
N ASP A 136 1.50 -11.32 13.89
CA ASP A 136 0.59 -12.32 13.32
C ASP A 136 1.34 -13.29 12.38
N VAL A 137 2.52 -12.91 11.91
CA VAL A 137 3.36 -13.68 10.97
C VAL A 137 4.48 -14.42 11.70
N VAL A 138 5.13 -13.77 12.65
CA VAL A 138 6.24 -14.37 13.41
C VAL A 138 5.67 -15.28 14.50
N THR A 139 6.00 -16.57 14.43
CA THR A 139 5.51 -17.61 15.35
C THR A 139 6.63 -18.28 16.15
N ASN A 140 7.88 -17.87 15.93
CA ASN A 140 9.10 -18.32 16.63
C ASN A 140 9.94 -17.15 17.15
#